data_2f8359c9b92980c49b087f97625207a9
#
_entry.id   2f8359c9b92980c49b087f97625207a9
#
_cell.length_a   1.000
_cell.length_b   1.000
_cell.length_c   1.000
_cell.angle_alpha   90.00
_cell.angle_beta   90.00
_cell.angle_gamma   90.00
#
_symmetry.space_group_name_H-M   'P 1'
#
loop_
_entity.id
_entity.type
_entity.pdbx_description
1 polymer ?
#
loop_
_entity_poly.entity_id
_entity_poly.type
_entity_poly.pdbx_seq_one_letter_code
_entity_poly.pdbx_strand_id
1 'polypeptide(L)'
;MSTASTTARHALASFDRRRVDEVALKAFFNLAAEWGLTADEQTVLLGHPSRRTFYRWRNGEVAALPVDTLERISVLLGIYKALAVLLPVADRAHAWVKRANEALGGRSALEVMRQGRMDDLYQVRRHLDAWRGD
;
A
#
# COMPACT_ATOMS: atom_id res chain seq x y z
N MET A 1 11.63 3.92 -39.94
CA MET A 1 11.26 4.50 -38.62
C MET A 1 12.43 5.23 -38.04
N SER A 2 12.20 6.42 -37.53
CA SER A 2 13.31 7.19 -36.94
C SER A 2 13.58 6.75 -35.50
N THR A 3 14.84 6.76 -35.09
CA THR A 3 15.29 6.51 -33.71
C THR A 3 14.69 7.51 -32.72
N ALA A 4 14.37 8.74 -33.18
CA ALA A 4 13.75 9.77 -32.37
C ALA A 4 12.37 9.35 -31.82
N SER A 5 11.56 8.63 -32.61
CA SER A 5 10.25 8.14 -32.20
C SER A 5 10.33 7.12 -31.06
N THR A 6 11.31 6.21 -31.14
CA THR A 6 11.56 5.21 -30.10
C THR A 6 12.03 5.87 -28.80
N THR A 7 12.94 6.84 -28.89
CA THR A 7 13.45 7.60 -27.74
C THR A 7 12.31 8.35 -27.04
N ALA A 8 11.43 8.99 -27.81
CA ALA A 8 10.28 9.71 -27.27
C ALA A 8 9.32 8.77 -26.54
N ARG A 9 9.06 7.57 -27.08
CA ARG A 9 8.22 6.56 -26.41
C ARG A 9 8.81 6.10 -25.08
N HIS A 10 10.12 5.86 -25.03
CA HIS A 10 10.80 5.49 -23.80
C HIS A 10 10.73 6.60 -22.75
N ALA A 11 10.89 7.84 -23.16
CA ALA A 11 10.79 8.99 -22.26
C ALA A 11 9.39 9.14 -21.68
N LEU A 12 8.35 8.96 -22.52
CA LEU A 12 6.96 9.00 -22.08
C LEU A 12 6.62 7.85 -21.13
N ALA A 13 7.09 6.64 -21.44
CA ALA A 13 6.87 5.46 -20.58
C ALA A 13 7.53 5.66 -19.20
N SER A 14 8.74 6.22 -19.14
CA SER A 14 9.44 6.52 -17.91
C SER A 14 8.73 7.59 -17.10
N PHE A 15 8.22 8.61 -17.76
CA PHE A 15 7.46 9.69 -17.13
C PHE A 15 6.16 9.14 -16.51
N ASP A 16 5.41 8.31 -17.25
CA ASP A 16 4.17 7.72 -16.78
C ASP A 16 4.40 6.80 -15.59
N ARG A 17 5.49 6.01 -15.62
CA ARG A 17 5.85 5.12 -14.50
C ARG A 17 6.19 5.93 -13.26
N ARG A 18 6.97 6.99 -13.39
CA ARG A 18 7.31 7.87 -12.26
C ARG A 18 6.06 8.48 -11.66
N ARG A 19 5.13 8.92 -12.49
CA ARG A 19 3.87 9.49 -12.03
C ARG A 19 3.03 8.46 -11.27
N VAL A 20 2.97 7.22 -11.74
CA VAL A 20 2.28 6.13 -11.05
C VAL A 20 2.92 5.89 -9.68
N ASP A 21 4.24 5.84 -9.61
CA ASP A 21 4.97 5.63 -8.36
C ASP A 21 4.71 6.76 -7.37
N GLU A 22 4.73 8.00 -7.83
CA GLU A 22 4.43 9.17 -6.99
C GLU A 22 3.01 9.14 -6.45
N VAL A 23 2.03 8.82 -7.30
CA VAL A 23 0.63 8.72 -6.91
C VAL A 23 0.42 7.58 -5.92
N ALA A 24 1.05 6.44 -6.16
CA ALA A 24 0.96 5.28 -5.27
C ALA A 24 1.49 5.61 -3.87
N LEU A 25 2.66 6.24 -3.79
CA LEU A 25 3.25 6.63 -2.50
C LEU A 25 2.39 7.65 -1.77
N LYS A 26 1.89 8.65 -2.47
CA LYS A 26 1.01 9.65 -1.88
C LYS A 26 -0.24 8.99 -1.30
N ALA A 27 -0.85 8.07 -2.04
CA ALA A 27 -2.02 7.33 -1.59
C ALA A 27 -1.68 6.48 -0.36
N PHE A 28 -0.51 5.83 -0.34
CA PHE A 28 -0.06 5.05 0.81
C PHE A 28 0.10 5.93 2.05
N PHE A 29 0.76 7.07 1.94
CA PHE A 29 0.96 7.95 3.09
C PHE A 29 -0.35 8.54 3.61
N ASN A 30 -1.32 8.80 2.74
CA ASN A 30 -2.66 9.21 3.15
C ASN A 30 -3.36 8.10 3.94
N LEU A 31 -3.32 6.86 3.43
CA LEU A 31 -3.85 5.68 4.11
C LEU A 31 -3.18 5.49 5.47
N ALA A 32 -1.87 5.62 5.53
CA ALA A 32 -1.10 5.45 6.76
C ALA A 32 -1.51 6.47 7.82
N ALA A 33 -1.75 7.72 7.40
CA ALA A 33 -2.23 8.76 8.30
C ALA A 33 -3.63 8.44 8.84
N GLU A 34 -4.54 8.00 7.98
CA GLU A 34 -5.90 7.64 8.37
C GLU A 34 -5.93 6.44 9.33
N TRP A 35 -5.08 5.44 9.09
CA TRP A 35 -4.98 4.28 9.98
C TRP A 35 -4.14 4.54 11.22
N GLY A 36 -3.50 5.72 11.33
CA GLY A 36 -2.66 6.06 12.46
C GLY A 36 -1.43 5.18 12.59
N LEU A 37 -0.79 4.85 11.47
CA LEU A 37 0.39 4.00 11.46
C LEU A 37 1.63 4.76 11.89
N THR A 38 2.46 4.12 12.72
CA THR A 38 3.77 4.66 13.08
C THR A 38 4.73 4.58 11.89
N ALA A 39 5.84 5.30 11.94
CA ALA A 39 6.87 5.24 10.91
C ALA A 39 7.42 3.81 10.76
N ASP A 40 7.63 3.11 11.87
CA ASP A 40 8.10 1.73 11.83
C ASP A 40 7.09 0.80 11.15
N GLU A 41 5.82 0.94 11.46
CA GLU A 41 4.75 0.17 10.83
C GLU A 41 4.69 0.44 9.33
N GLN A 42 4.79 1.69 8.94
CA GLN A 42 4.81 2.07 7.52
C GLN A 42 5.99 1.44 6.80
N THR A 43 7.17 1.47 7.40
CA THR A 43 8.38 0.87 6.83
C THR A 43 8.20 -0.63 6.59
N VAL A 44 7.65 -1.35 7.57
CA VAL A 44 7.38 -2.79 7.44
C VAL A 44 6.41 -3.06 6.29
N LEU A 45 5.32 -2.31 6.21
CA LEU A 45 4.32 -2.52 5.17
C LEU A 45 4.85 -2.20 3.76
N LEU A 46 5.80 -1.29 3.66
CA LEU A 46 6.44 -0.95 2.38
C LEU A 46 7.52 -1.94 1.93
N GLY A 47 7.81 -2.96 2.74
CA GLY A 47 8.79 -3.97 2.40
C GLY A 47 10.18 -3.70 2.94
N HIS A 48 10.29 -3.01 4.04
CA HIS A 48 11.53 -2.70 4.75
C HIS A 48 12.53 -1.86 3.94
N PRO A 49 12.12 -0.73 3.33
CA PRO A 49 13.11 0.19 2.78
C PRO A 49 14.03 0.68 3.89
N SER A 50 15.24 1.12 3.53
CA SER A 50 16.11 1.74 4.50
C SER A 50 15.45 3.00 5.06
N ARG A 51 15.85 3.40 6.27
CA ARG A 51 15.32 4.62 6.89
C ARG A 51 15.49 5.84 5.97
N ARG A 52 16.67 5.95 5.34
CA ARG A 52 16.95 7.02 4.40
C ARG A 52 15.99 7.02 3.22
N THR A 53 15.77 5.86 2.62
CA THR A 53 14.84 5.69 1.49
C THR A 53 13.42 6.03 1.91
N PHE A 54 12.98 5.54 3.06
CA PHE A 54 11.64 5.81 3.57
C PHE A 54 11.39 7.32 3.70
N TYR A 55 12.32 8.06 4.31
CA TYR A 55 12.15 9.50 4.49
C TYR A 55 12.23 10.28 3.18
N ARG A 56 13.05 9.82 2.22
CA ARG A 56 13.07 10.39 0.87
C ARG A 56 11.72 10.23 0.19
N TRP A 57 11.14 9.05 0.25
CA TRP A 57 9.80 8.80 -0.30
C TRP A 57 8.75 9.68 0.37
N ARG A 58 8.81 9.79 1.67
CA ARG A 58 7.88 10.62 2.43
C ARG A 58 7.96 12.09 2.03
N ASN A 59 9.15 12.56 1.65
CA ASN A 59 9.36 13.93 1.17
C ASN A 59 9.04 14.11 -0.32
N GLY A 60 8.56 13.06 -0.99
CA GLY A 60 8.20 13.13 -2.39
C GLY A 60 9.34 12.87 -3.36
N GLU A 61 10.51 12.44 -2.86
CA GLU A 61 11.66 12.14 -3.70
C GLU A 61 11.60 10.70 -4.18
N VAL A 62 11.04 10.49 -5.36
CA VAL A 62 10.85 9.16 -5.94
C VAL A 62 11.55 9.08 -7.28
N ALA A 63 12.58 8.24 -7.38
CA ALA A 63 13.20 7.92 -8.67
C ALA A 63 12.41 6.79 -9.35
N ALA A 64 12.30 5.65 -8.69
CA ALA A 64 11.49 4.50 -9.11
C ALA A 64 11.24 3.63 -7.89
N LEU A 65 10.03 3.09 -7.76
CA LEU A 65 9.72 2.13 -6.70
C LEU A 65 10.11 0.72 -7.12
N PRO A 66 10.64 -0.11 -6.20
CA PRO A 66 10.75 -1.53 -6.44
C PRO A 66 9.38 -2.12 -6.77
N VAL A 67 9.34 -3.12 -7.63
CA VAL A 67 8.10 -3.79 -8.02
C VAL A 67 7.36 -4.33 -6.80
N ASP A 68 8.10 -4.93 -5.87
CA ASP A 68 7.53 -5.44 -4.62
C ASP A 68 6.84 -4.34 -3.82
N THR A 69 7.46 -3.18 -3.68
CA THR A 69 6.88 -2.05 -2.95
C THR A 69 5.58 -1.58 -3.61
N LEU A 70 5.59 -1.46 -4.92
CA LEU A 70 4.40 -1.03 -5.66
C LEU A 70 3.26 -2.05 -5.50
N GLU A 71 3.57 -3.35 -5.54
CA GLU A 71 2.58 -4.40 -5.32
C GLU A 71 1.99 -4.33 -3.90
N ARG A 72 2.83 -4.14 -2.89
CA ARG A 72 2.38 -3.96 -1.50
C ARG A 72 1.41 -2.80 -1.37
N ILE A 73 1.75 -1.66 -1.94
CA ILE A 73 0.87 -0.49 -1.93
C ILE A 73 -0.46 -0.81 -2.61
N SER A 74 -0.42 -1.49 -3.74
CA SER A 74 -1.62 -1.88 -4.47
C SER A 74 -2.56 -2.75 -3.61
N VAL A 75 -2.01 -3.75 -2.92
CA VAL A 75 -2.79 -4.63 -2.03
C VAL A 75 -3.38 -3.82 -0.87
N LEU A 76 -2.58 -2.95 -0.25
CA LEU A 76 -3.03 -2.09 0.85
C LEU A 76 -4.15 -1.15 0.43
N LEU A 77 -4.06 -0.56 -0.75
CA LEU A 77 -5.12 0.29 -1.28
C LEU A 77 -6.39 -0.51 -1.56
N GLY A 78 -6.25 -1.76 -2.00
CA GLY A 78 -7.37 -2.67 -2.16
C GLY A 78 -8.05 -2.99 -0.83
N ILE A 79 -7.28 -3.19 0.23
CA ILE A 79 -7.79 -3.38 1.59
C ILE A 79 -8.56 -2.13 2.03
N TYR A 80 -7.99 -0.96 1.82
CA TYR A 80 -8.62 0.32 2.13
C TYR A 80 -9.98 0.47 1.44
N LYS A 81 -10.03 0.19 0.14
CA LYS A 81 -11.27 0.27 -0.63
C LYS A 81 -12.31 -0.74 -0.16
N ALA A 82 -11.90 -1.96 0.13
CA ALA A 82 -12.81 -2.99 0.63
C ALA A 82 -13.43 -2.57 1.97
N LEU A 83 -12.64 -2.02 2.87
CA LEU A 83 -13.13 -1.50 4.14
C LEU A 83 -14.11 -0.35 3.97
N ALA A 84 -13.87 0.53 3.02
CA ALA A 84 -14.78 1.65 2.74
C ALA A 84 -16.17 1.16 2.28
N VAL A 85 -16.21 0.05 1.55
CA VAL A 85 -17.46 -0.58 1.13
C VAL A 85 -18.14 -1.32 2.27
N LEU A 86 -17.39 -2.11 3.03
CA LEU A 86 -17.93 -2.94 4.11
C LEU A 86 -18.33 -2.12 5.33
N LEU A 87 -17.57 -1.09 5.63
CA LEU A 87 -17.75 -0.20 6.79
C LEU A 87 -17.79 1.24 6.30
N PRO A 88 -18.95 1.73 5.83
CA PRO A 88 -19.04 3.07 5.22
C PRO A 88 -18.73 4.22 6.16
N VAL A 89 -18.83 4.01 7.49
CA VAL A 89 -18.43 5.03 8.47
C VAL A 89 -16.91 4.97 8.62
N ALA A 90 -16.22 6.04 8.20
CA ALA A 90 -14.75 6.08 8.12
C ALA A 90 -14.08 5.69 9.44
N ASP A 91 -14.56 6.20 10.59
CA ASP A 91 -13.97 5.88 11.87
C ASP A 91 -14.03 4.38 12.20
N ARG A 92 -15.10 3.70 11.80
CA ARG A 92 -15.23 2.25 11.99
C ARG A 92 -14.28 1.48 11.10
N ALA A 93 -14.14 1.91 9.85
CA ALA A 93 -13.19 1.29 8.91
C ALA A 93 -11.76 1.41 9.45
N HIS A 94 -11.37 2.58 9.92
CA HIS A 94 -10.03 2.80 10.47
C HIS A 94 -9.80 2.00 11.76
N ALA A 95 -10.80 1.96 12.65
CA ALA A 95 -10.72 1.20 13.90
C ALA A 95 -10.60 -0.29 13.67
N TRP A 96 -11.24 -0.82 12.61
CA TRP A 96 -11.21 -2.25 12.30
C TRP A 96 -9.79 -2.77 12.10
N VAL A 97 -8.91 -1.97 11.51
CA VAL A 97 -7.54 -2.35 11.20
C VAL A 97 -6.76 -2.75 12.47
N LYS A 98 -7.09 -2.13 13.59
CA LYS A 98 -6.39 -2.36 14.87
C LYS A 98 -7.18 -3.23 15.85
N ARG A 99 -8.38 -3.67 15.49
CA ARG A 99 -9.22 -4.48 16.36
C ARG A 99 -8.86 -5.95 16.23
N ALA A 100 -8.79 -6.65 17.36
CA ALA A 100 -8.61 -8.11 17.38
C ALA A 100 -9.76 -8.78 16.65
N ASN A 101 -9.45 -9.80 15.85
CA ASN A 101 -10.41 -10.47 14.97
C ASN A 101 -10.21 -11.98 15.06
N GLU A 102 -11.23 -12.71 15.46
CA GLU A 102 -11.16 -14.17 15.59
C GLU A 102 -10.85 -14.84 14.25
N ALA A 103 -11.37 -14.31 13.14
CA ALA A 103 -11.09 -14.83 11.81
C ALA A 103 -9.61 -14.72 11.42
N LEU A 104 -8.86 -13.87 12.10
CA LEU A 104 -7.43 -13.70 11.92
C LEU A 104 -6.63 -14.30 13.09
N GLY A 105 -7.19 -15.29 13.77
CA GLY A 105 -6.53 -15.96 14.89
C GLY A 105 -6.44 -15.12 16.16
N GLY A 106 -7.38 -14.20 16.35
CA GLY A 106 -7.38 -13.30 17.51
C GLY A 106 -6.48 -12.08 17.35
N ARG A 107 -5.78 -11.97 16.21
CA ARG A 107 -4.92 -10.83 15.91
C ARG A 107 -5.71 -9.76 15.16
N SER A 108 -5.23 -8.52 15.23
CA SER A 108 -5.76 -7.48 14.35
C SER A 108 -5.20 -7.62 12.94
N ALA A 109 -5.86 -7.01 11.96
CA ALA A 109 -5.33 -6.96 10.61
C ALA A 109 -3.94 -6.34 10.58
N LEU A 110 -3.73 -5.28 11.35
CA LEU A 110 -2.41 -4.63 11.44
C LEU A 110 -1.35 -5.60 11.99
N GLU A 111 -1.66 -6.37 13.04
CA GLU A 111 -0.73 -7.35 13.57
C GLU A 111 -0.34 -8.40 12.54
N VAL A 112 -1.30 -8.87 11.73
CA VAL A 112 -1.03 -9.80 10.64
C VAL A 112 -0.10 -9.15 9.62
N MET A 113 -0.43 -7.95 9.16
CA MET A 113 0.34 -7.24 8.12
C MET A 113 1.74 -6.86 8.60
N ARG A 114 1.92 -6.60 9.89
CA ARG A 114 3.22 -6.26 10.49
C ARG A 114 4.22 -7.40 10.47
N GLN A 115 3.80 -8.62 10.18
CA GLN A 115 4.76 -9.72 9.96
C GLN A 115 5.65 -9.44 8.74
N GLY A 116 5.24 -8.56 7.85
CA GLY A 116 6.09 -7.96 6.82
C GLY A 116 6.19 -8.70 5.51
N ARG A 117 5.51 -9.85 5.38
CA ARG A 117 5.53 -10.62 4.14
C ARG A 117 4.39 -10.18 3.22
N MET A 118 4.60 -10.30 1.92
CA MET A 118 3.54 -10.02 0.95
C MET A 118 2.30 -10.90 1.21
N ASP A 119 2.52 -12.17 1.56
CA ASP A 119 1.42 -13.10 1.86
C ASP A 119 0.57 -12.64 3.04
N ASP A 120 1.15 -11.97 4.01
CA ASP A 120 0.41 -11.43 5.16
C ASP A 120 -0.56 -10.34 4.72
N LEU A 121 -0.18 -9.52 3.76
CA LEU A 121 -1.07 -8.51 3.18
C LEU A 121 -2.20 -9.16 2.40
N TYR A 122 -1.89 -10.18 1.60
CA TYR A 122 -2.90 -10.94 0.86
C TYR A 122 -3.85 -11.70 1.77
N GLN A 123 -3.39 -12.16 2.92
CA GLN A 123 -4.26 -12.82 3.90
C GLN A 123 -5.39 -11.89 4.34
N VAL A 124 -5.06 -10.66 4.68
CA VAL A 124 -6.06 -9.66 5.07
C VAL A 124 -6.96 -9.32 3.88
N ARG A 125 -6.39 -9.17 2.68
CA ARG A 125 -7.16 -8.87 1.48
C ARG A 125 -8.17 -9.98 1.18
N ARG A 126 -7.75 -11.24 1.23
CA ARG A 126 -8.64 -12.39 0.99
C ARG A 126 -9.77 -12.46 2.01
N HIS A 127 -9.48 -12.14 3.28
CA HIS A 127 -10.50 -12.10 4.32
C HIS A 127 -11.59 -11.08 3.98
N LEU A 128 -11.20 -9.90 3.55
CA LEU A 128 -12.16 -8.84 3.20
C LEU A 128 -12.92 -9.17 1.92
N ASP A 129 -12.25 -9.76 0.94
CA ASP A 129 -12.91 -10.18 -0.30
C ASP A 129 -13.99 -11.24 -0.01
N ALA A 130 -13.68 -12.22 0.85
CA ALA A 130 -14.65 -13.22 1.28
C ALA A 130 -15.83 -12.58 2.02
N TRP A 131 -15.58 -11.61 2.86
CA TRP A 131 -16.63 -10.87 3.58
C TRP A 131 -17.53 -10.11 2.60
N ARG A 132 -16.98 -9.56 1.54
CA ARG A 132 -17.76 -8.89 0.48
C ARG A 132 -18.56 -9.85 -0.39
N GLY A 133 -18.24 -11.14 -0.35
CA GLY A 133 -18.84 -12.15 -1.21
C GLY A 133 -18.12 -12.33 -2.54
N ASP A 134 -16.91 -11.82 -2.63
CA ASP A 134 -16.07 -12.02 -3.82
C ASP A 134 -15.22 -13.31 -3.67
#